data_6bccdf44322af4d5e95d369d32db0424
#
_entry.id   6bccdf44322af4d5e95d369d32db0424
#
_cell.length_a   1.000
_cell.length_b   1.000
_cell.length_c   1.000
_cell.angle_alpha   90.00
_cell.angle_beta   90.00
_cell.angle_gamma   90.00
#
_symmetry.space_group_name_H-M   'P 1'
#
loop_
_entity.id
_entity.type
_entity.pdbx_description
1 polymer ?
#
loop_
_entity_poly.entity_id
_entity_poly.type
_entity_poly.pdbx_seq_one_letter_code
_entity_poly.pdbx_strand_id
1 'polypeptide(L)'
;IKQRMQEIIAEDIPYHRIECHTTEAVRIFSERGMNDKVRLLETSGSLYTYYYTLGDTVDYYYGNLLPSTGYLKLFDIVKYYDGLLLRIPSRENPEVLEDVVKQEKMLDVFKEYLNWSYIMGLNNAGDFNLACEEGHATDLINVAEALQEKKIAQIADTIFHLSLIHI
;
A
#
# COMPACT_ATOMS: atom_id res chain seq x y z
N ILE A 1 -10.19 -11.72 -11.94
CA ILE A 1 -9.19 -11.65 -10.85
C ILE A 1 -9.39 -12.83 -9.90
N LYS A 2 -10.53 -12.96 -9.19
CA LYS A 2 -10.79 -14.01 -8.18
C LYS A 2 -10.50 -15.42 -8.71
N GLN A 3 -11.04 -15.76 -9.89
CA GLN A 3 -10.81 -17.07 -10.50
C GLN A 3 -9.31 -17.34 -10.72
N ARG A 4 -8.55 -16.38 -11.25
CA ARG A 4 -7.10 -16.56 -11.48
C ARG A 4 -6.33 -16.73 -10.16
N MET A 5 -6.72 -16.02 -9.11
CA MET A 5 -6.13 -16.22 -7.77
C MET A 5 -6.41 -17.61 -7.22
N GLN A 6 -7.63 -18.14 -7.42
CA GLN A 6 -7.98 -19.50 -7.02
C GLN A 6 -7.17 -20.57 -7.79
N GLU A 7 -6.95 -20.36 -9.09
CA GLU A 7 -6.10 -21.21 -9.92
C GLU A 7 -4.66 -21.25 -9.39
N ILE A 8 -4.07 -20.06 -9.13
CA ILE A 8 -2.70 -19.93 -8.60
C ILE A 8 -2.57 -20.62 -7.22
N ILE A 9 -3.57 -20.51 -6.37
CA ILE A 9 -3.60 -21.19 -5.07
C ILE A 9 -3.68 -22.70 -5.25
N ALA A 10 -4.50 -23.18 -6.18
CA ALA A 10 -4.67 -24.60 -6.46
C ALA A 10 -3.42 -25.23 -7.10
N GLU A 11 -2.64 -24.45 -7.85
CA GLU A 11 -1.36 -24.84 -8.43
C GLU A 11 -0.26 -25.01 -7.36
N ASP A 12 -0.45 -24.50 -6.15
CA ASP A 12 0.49 -24.55 -5.01
C ASP A 12 1.92 -24.11 -5.39
N ILE A 13 2.03 -22.96 -6.05
CA ILE A 13 3.29 -22.45 -6.58
C ILE A 13 4.19 -21.98 -5.43
N PRO A 14 5.47 -22.43 -5.36
CA PRO A 14 6.39 -22.01 -4.31
C PRO A 14 6.81 -20.54 -4.49
N TYR A 15 6.97 -19.84 -3.36
CA TYR A 15 7.65 -18.54 -3.30
C TYR A 15 9.15 -18.78 -3.14
N HIS A 16 9.97 -18.17 -3.97
CA HIS A 16 11.41 -18.22 -3.83
C HIS A 16 11.93 -16.85 -3.40
N ARG A 17 12.64 -16.83 -2.26
CA ARG A 17 13.37 -15.66 -1.80
C ARG A 17 14.78 -15.68 -2.36
N ILE A 18 15.15 -14.64 -3.10
CA ILE A 18 16.44 -14.52 -3.77
C ILE A 18 17.19 -13.34 -3.17
N GLU A 19 18.37 -13.59 -2.60
CA GLU A 19 19.27 -12.55 -2.13
C GLU A 19 20.28 -12.20 -3.25
N CYS A 20 20.49 -10.90 -3.46
CA CYS A 20 21.39 -10.40 -4.48
C CYS A 20 21.99 -9.04 -4.11
N HIS A 21 22.96 -8.57 -4.88
CA HIS A 21 23.38 -7.17 -4.80
C HIS A 21 22.21 -6.22 -5.13
N THR A 22 22.09 -5.13 -4.38
CA THR A 22 21.00 -4.15 -4.60
C THR A 22 20.97 -3.62 -6.03
N THR A 23 22.13 -3.41 -6.65
CA THR A 23 22.25 -2.99 -8.05
C THR A 23 21.63 -3.99 -9.04
N GLU A 24 21.69 -5.28 -8.74
CA GLU A 24 21.07 -6.32 -9.57
C GLU A 24 19.55 -6.30 -9.42
N ALA A 25 19.04 -6.17 -8.19
CA ALA A 25 17.60 -6.02 -7.94
C ALA A 25 17.05 -4.76 -8.62
N VAL A 26 17.74 -3.63 -8.54
CA VAL A 26 17.38 -2.39 -9.24
C VAL A 26 17.27 -2.61 -10.74
N ARG A 27 18.23 -3.32 -11.36
CA ARG A 27 18.17 -3.67 -12.79
C ARG A 27 16.94 -4.51 -13.13
N ILE A 28 16.67 -5.56 -12.34
CA ILE A 28 15.52 -6.47 -12.55
C ILE A 28 14.19 -5.70 -12.45
N PHE A 29 14.02 -4.83 -11.44
CA PHE A 29 12.81 -4.04 -11.29
C PHE A 29 12.67 -2.95 -12.33
N SER A 30 13.79 -2.34 -12.77
CA SER A 30 13.81 -1.36 -13.86
C SER A 30 13.36 -1.97 -15.19
N GLU A 31 13.88 -3.14 -15.56
CA GLU A 31 13.49 -3.87 -16.77
C GLU A 31 11.99 -4.24 -16.79
N ARG A 32 11.36 -4.31 -15.61
CA ARG A 32 9.92 -4.59 -15.45
C ARG A 32 9.07 -3.35 -15.26
N GLY A 33 9.66 -2.16 -15.29
CA GLY A 33 8.95 -0.88 -15.12
C GLY A 33 8.47 -0.61 -13.71
N MET A 34 9.01 -1.28 -12.69
CA MET A 34 8.65 -1.14 -11.28
C MET A 34 9.44 0.00 -10.62
N ASN A 35 9.19 1.23 -11.07
CA ASN A 35 9.95 2.42 -10.67
C ASN A 35 9.87 2.74 -9.18
N ASP A 36 8.78 2.38 -8.51
CA ASP A 36 8.60 2.50 -7.07
C ASP A 36 9.60 1.63 -6.30
N LYS A 37 9.84 0.40 -6.75
CA LYS A 37 10.84 -0.51 -6.18
C LYS A 37 12.26 -0.06 -6.47
N VAL A 38 12.52 0.44 -7.68
CA VAL A 38 13.80 1.02 -8.06
C VAL A 38 14.19 2.15 -7.10
N ARG A 39 13.32 3.16 -6.94
CA ARG A 39 13.57 4.28 -6.03
C ARG A 39 13.76 3.84 -4.58
N LEU A 40 12.92 2.90 -4.11
CA LEU A 40 13.05 2.38 -2.76
C LEU A 40 14.41 1.73 -2.51
N LEU A 41 14.89 0.93 -3.45
CA LEU A 41 16.15 0.22 -3.31
C LEU A 41 17.37 1.14 -3.46
N GLU A 42 17.33 2.09 -4.39
CA GLU A 42 18.40 3.08 -4.59
C GLU A 42 18.60 3.95 -3.35
N THR A 43 17.52 4.31 -2.66
CA THR A 43 17.55 5.13 -1.43
C THR A 43 17.70 4.31 -0.14
N SER A 44 17.80 3.00 -0.21
CA SER A 44 17.90 2.14 0.98
C SER A 44 19.29 2.15 1.63
N GLY A 45 20.33 2.53 0.88
CA GLY A 45 21.74 2.47 1.33
C GLY A 45 22.27 1.05 1.55
N SER A 46 21.51 0.02 1.26
CA SER A 46 21.87 -1.37 1.49
C SER A 46 22.66 -1.95 0.32
N LEU A 47 23.79 -2.61 0.61
CA LEU A 47 24.61 -3.27 -0.41
C LEU A 47 23.95 -4.55 -0.97
N TYR A 48 23.23 -5.27 -0.13
CA TYR A 48 22.48 -6.48 -0.47
C TYR A 48 21.02 -6.29 -0.13
N THR A 49 20.18 -6.90 -0.96
CA THR A 49 18.74 -6.95 -0.76
C THR A 49 18.20 -8.32 -1.16
N TYR A 50 16.92 -8.54 -0.95
CA TYR A 50 16.24 -9.73 -1.44
C TYR A 50 14.93 -9.36 -2.11
N TYR A 51 14.49 -10.21 -3.00
CA TYR A 51 13.19 -10.13 -3.64
C TYR A 51 12.58 -11.54 -3.70
N TYR A 52 11.28 -11.59 -3.99
CA TYR A 52 10.56 -12.85 -4.15
C TYR A 52 10.17 -13.06 -5.58
N THR A 53 10.16 -14.33 -5.99
CA THR A 53 9.57 -14.76 -7.26
C THR A 53 8.40 -15.68 -7.01
N LEU A 54 7.39 -15.57 -7.88
CA LEU A 54 6.25 -16.46 -7.98
C LEU A 54 6.01 -16.75 -9.46
N GLY A 55 6.45 -17.93 -9.94
CA GLY A 55 6.53 -18.19 -11.36
C GLY A 55 7.41 -17.14 -12.06
N ASP A 56 6.85 -16.48 -13.08
CA ASP A 56 7.55 -15.43 -13.84
C ASP A 56 7.43 -14.02 -13.22
N THR A 57 6.69 -13.90 -12.11
CA THR A 57 6.49 -12.62 -11.43
C THR A 57 7.58 -12.41 -10.37
N VAL A 58 8.06 -11.17 -10.24
CA VAL A 58 8.95 -10.76 -9.16
C VAL A 58 8.33 -9.60 -8.39
N ASP A 59 8.59 -9.54 -7.09
CA ASP A 59 8.24 -8.38 -6.27
C ASP A 59 9.14 -8.30 -5.04
N TYR A 60 9.13 -7.10 -4.42
CA TYR A 60 9.84 -6.82 -3.18
C TYR A 60 8.85 -6.88 -2.01
N TYR A 61 9.22 -7.61 -0.95
CA TYR A 61 8.41 -7.70 0.26
C TYR A 61 9.29 -7.71 1.51
N TYR A 62 8.94 -6.91 2.50
CA TYR A 62 9.74 -6.70 3.72
C TYR A 62 9.88 -7.92 4.63
N GLY A 63 8.92 -8.80 4.61
CA GLY A 63 8.83 -9.92 5.55
C GLY A 63 9.09 -11.26 4.89
N ASN A 64 8.80 -12.31 5.65
CA ASN A 64 8.79 -13.65 5.12
C ASN A 64 7.42 -13.96 4.54
N LEU A 65 7.40 -14.48 3.32
CA LEU A 65 6.20 -15.03 2.72
C LEU A 65 6.00 -16.49 3.17
N LEU A 66 4.80 -17.00 2.94
CA LEU A 66 4.49 -18.41 3.09
C LEU A 66 5.34 -19.24 2.10
N PRO A 67 5.56 -20.53 2.35
CA PRO A 67 6.36 -21.37 1.45
C PRO A 67 5.78 -21.47 0.04
N SER A 68 4.45 -21.49 -0.09
CA SER A 68 3.76 -21.58 -1.37
C SER A 68 2.37 -20.98 -1.32
N THR A 69 1.74 -20.81 -2.47
CA THR A 69 0.38 -20.25 -2.60
C THR A 69 -0.69 -21.16 -2.02
N GLY A 70 -0.47 -22.48 -1.94
CA GLY A 70 -1.42 -23.45 -1.41
C GLY A 70 -1.76 -23.28 0.08
N TYR A 71 -0.99 -22.49 0.82
CA TYR A 71 -1.32 -22.10 2.21
C TYR A 71 -2.47 -21.09 2.31
N LEU A 72 -2.79 -20.39 1.22
CA LEU A 72 -3.86 -19.36 1.17
C LEU A 72 -5.21 -20.03 0.93
N LYS A 73 -5.85 -20.55 1.99
CA LYS A 73 -7.06 -21.38 1.85
C LYS A 73 -8.35 -20.55 1.74
N LEU A 74 -8.43 -19.44 2.44
CA LEU A 74 -9.68 -18.70 2.59
C LEU A 74 -9.47 -17.22 2.26
N PHE A 75 -10.11 -16.79 1.18
CA PHE A 75 -10.18 -15.38 0.78
C PHE A 75 -11.41 -15.13 -0.08
N ASP A 76 -11.80 -13.88 -0.22
CA ASP A 76 -12.79 -13.45 -1.18
C ASP A 76 -12.44 -12.08 -1.75
N ILE A 77 -12.88 -11.78 -2.97
CA ILE A 77 -12.80 -10.45 -3.58
C ILE A 77 -14.19 -10.04 -3.98
N VAL A 78 -14.63 -8.91 -3.47
CA VAL A 78 -15.94 -8.34 -3.76
C VAL A 78 -15.79 -6.91 -4.29
N LYS A 79 -16.78 -6.46 -5.05
CA LYS A 79 -16.85 -5.06 -5.44
C LYS A 79 -17.15 -4.22 -4.20
N TYR A 80 -16.36 -3.17 -3.98
CA TYR A 80 -16.51 -2.25 -2.86
C TYR A 80 -16.45 -0.82 -3.40
N TYR A 81 -17.60 -0.15 -3.49
CA TYR A 81 -17.77 1.15 -4.15
C TYR A 81 -17.20 1.14 -5.57
N ASP A 82 -16.20 1.96 -5.86
CA ASP A 82 -15.50 2.06 -7.15
C ASP A 82 -14.24 1.18 -7.24
N GLY A 83 -13.93 0.44 -6.17
CA GLY A 83 -12.78 -0.45 -6.06
C GLY A 83 -13.13 -1.92 -5.78
N LEU A 84 -12.15 -2.63 -5.29
CA LEU A 84 -12.23 -4.03 -4.88
C LEU A 84 -11.82 -4.16 -3.40
N LEU A 85 -12.57 -4.95 -2.65
CA LEU A 85 -12.23 -5.33 -1.28
C LEU A 85 -11.72 -6.78 -1.28
N LEU A 86 -10.47 -6.97 -0.91
CA LEU A 86 -9.92 -8.28 -0.58
C LEU A 86 -10.32 -8.63 0.85
N ARG A 87 -11.08 -9.70 1.01
CA ARG A 87 -11.48 -10.25 2.31
C ARG A 87 -10.56 -11.40 2.67
N ILE A 88 -10.02 -11.33 3.86
CA ILE A 88 -9.21 -12.38 4.47
C ILE A 88 -9.78 -12.71 5.85
N PRO A 89 -9.58 -13.92 6.38
CA PRO A 89 -10.02 -14.25 7.73
C PRO A 89 -9.31 -13.41 8.78
N SER A 90 -9.99 -13.13 9.88
CA SER A 90 -9.38 -12.45 11.02
C SER A 90 -8.42 -13.39 11.78
N ARG A 91 -7.51 -12.80 12.56
CA ARG A 91 -6.58 -13.55 13.39
C ARG A 91 -7.28 -14.35 14.49
N GLU A 92 -8.43 -13.84 14.96
CA GLU A 92 -9.24 -14.46 16.03
C GLU A 92 -10.10 -15.59 15.48
N ASN A 93 -10.51 -15.51 14.21
CA ASN A 93 -11.35 -16.52 13.56
C ASN A 93 -10.85 -16.84 12.16
N PRO A 94 -9.78 -17.66 12.04
CA PRO A 94 -9.10 -17.91 10.77
C PRO A 94 -9.88 -18.82 9.81
N GLU A 95 -10.99 -19.38 10.22
CA GLU A 95 -11.79 -20.33 9.41
C GLU A 95 -13.00 -19.65 8.75
N VAL A 96 -13.26 -18.37 9.05
CA VAL A 96 -14.45 -17.68 8.57
C VAL A 96 -14.08 -16.31 7.99
N LEU A 97 -14.73 -15.96 6.88
CA LEU A 97 -14.69 -14.59 6.37
C LEU A 97 -15.80 -13.77 7.02
N GLU A 98 -15.40 -12.69 7.68
CA GLU A 98 -16.36 -11.75 8.28
C GLU A 98 -17.21 -11.06 7.21
N ASP A 99 -18.40 -10.63 7.58
CA ASP A 99 -19.29 -9.91 6.69
C ASP A 99 -18.72 -8.54 6.29
N VAL A 100 -19.06 -8.11 5.09
CA VAL A 100 -18.62 -6.81 4.58
C VAL A 100 -19.38 -5.68 5.26
N VAL A 101 -18.68 -4.89 6.05
CA VAL A 101 -19.21 -3.65 6.60
C VAL A 101 -18.86 -2.49 5.68
N LYS A 102 -19.85 -1.80 5.16
CA LYS A 102 -19.63 -0.62 4.32
C LYS A 102 -19.24 0.57 5.19
N GLN A 103 -18.06 1.10 4.93
CA GLN A 103 -17.48 2.24 5.66
C GLN A 103 -17.13 3.37 4.68
N GLU A 104 -18.16 4.01 4.14
CA GLU A 104 -18.03 5.06 3.13
C GLU A 104 -17.14 6.22 3.60
N LYS A 105 -17.42 6.73 4.79
CA LYS A 105 -16.64 7.84 5.36
C LYS A 105 -15.15 7.52 5.53
N MET A 106 -14.84 6.28 5.92
CA MET A 106 -13.45 5.85 6.03
C MET A 106 -12.78 5.78 4.66
N LEU A 107 -13.50 5.26 3.66
CA LEU A 107 -13.00 5.20 2.28
C LEU A 107 -12.72 6.60 1.73
N ASP A 108 -13.61 7.57 1.99
CA ASP A 108 -13.44 8.97 1.57
C ASP A 108 -12.20 9.60 2.22
N VAL A 109 -11.96 9.33 3.50
CA VAL A 109 -10.75 9.77 4.20
C VAL A 109 -9.50 9.19 3.56
N PHE A 110 -9.47 7.88 3.26
CA PHE A 110 -8.34 7.27 2.58
C PHE A 110 -8.08 7.88 1.19
N LYS A 111 -9.13 8.13 0.41
CA LYS A 111 -9.01 8.78 -0.89
C LYS A 111 -8.46 10.21 -0.78
N GLU A 112 -8.89 10.95 0.23
CA GLU A 112 -8.40 12.30 0.48
C GLU A 112 -6.90 12.29 0.83
N TYR A 113 -6.45 11.38 1.70
CA TYR A 113 -5.03 11.22 2.03
C TYR A 113 -4.19 10.80 0.82
N LEU A 114 -4.67 9.89 0.00
CA LEU A 114 -3.99 9.52 -1.25
C LEU A 114 -3.85 10.71 -2.20
N ASN A 115 -4.88 11.55 -2.29
CA ASN A 115 -4.83 12.77 -3.11
C ASN A 115 -3.81 13.77 -2.57
N TRP A 116 -3.71 13.95 -1.24
CA TRP A 116 -2.69 14.80 -0.63
C TRP A 116 -1.28 14.29 -0.91
N SER A 117 -1.06 13.00 -0.77
CA SER A 117 0.23 12.37 -1.09
C SER A 117 0.60 12.60 -2.56
N TYR A 118 -0.37 12.45 -3.47
CA TYR A 118 -0.18 12.73 -4.90
C TYR A 118 0.20 14.20 -5.17
N ILE A 119 -0.50 15.16 -4.55
CA ILE A 119 -0.21 16.60 -4.68
C ILE A 119 1.20 16.94 -4.18
N MET A 120 1.64 16.29 -3.10
CA MET A 120 2.98 16.47 -2.54
C MET A 120 4.07 15.71 -3.31
N GLY A 121 3.73 14.93 -4.34
CA GLY A 121 4.68 14.11 -5.07
C GLY A 121 5.19 12.87 -4.33
N LEU A 122 4.50 12.48 -3.24
CA LEU A 122 4.86 11.36 -2.37
C LEU A 122 3.94 10.15 -2.64
N ASN A 123 4.18 9.44 -3.73
CA ASN A 123 3.32 8.32 -4.12
C ASN A 123 3.76 6.97 -3.50
N ASN A 124 4.99 6.90 -3.00
CA ASN A 124 5.57 5.70 -2.41
C ASN A 124 6.69 6.07 -1.42
N ALA A 125 7.20 5.07 -0.68
CA ALA A 125 8.27 5.28 0.31
C ALA A 125 9.59 5.73 -0.32
N GLY A 126 9.89 5.31 -1.55
CA GLY A 126 11.08 5.74 -2.28
C GLY A 126 11.06 7.24 -2.59
N ASP A 127 9.89 7.79 -2.95
CA ASP A 127 9.76 9.25 -3.17
C ASP A 127 10.04 10.02 -1.87
N PHE A 128 9.56 9.52 -0.73
CA PHE A 128 9.83 10.14 0.57
C PHE A 128 11.32 10.04 0.96
N ASN A 129 11.94 8.89 0.77
CA ASN A 129 13.36 8.71 1.03
C ASN A 129 14.21 9.67 0.19
N LEU A 130 13.89 9.80 -1.10
CA LEU A 130 14.57 10.74 -2.00
C LEU A 130 14.43 12.19 -1.52
N ALA A 131 13.24 12.60 -1.13
CA ALA A 131 13.01 13.92 -0.57
C ALA A 131 13.81 14.17 0.73
N CYS A 132 14.00 13.14 1.55
CA CYS A 132 14.87 13.22 2.73
C CYS A 132 16.34 13.41 2.33
N GLU A 133 16.85 12.66 1.35
CA GLU A 133 18.23 12.78 0.86
C GLU A 133 18.48 14.16 0.22
N GLU A 134 17.51 14.72 -0.48
CA GLU A 134 17.57 16.05 -1.10
C GLU A 134 17.38 17.21 -0.09
N GLY A 135 17.07 16.91 1.17
CA GLY A 135 16.89 17.90 2.23
C GLY A 135 15.50 18.57 2.26
N HIS A 136 14.53 18.04 1.53
CA HIS A 136 13.17 18.59 1.45
C HIS A 136 12.20 18.05 2.50
N ALA A 137 12.64 17.17 3.40
CA ALA A 137 11.75 16.53 4.38
C ALA A 137 11.01 17.54 5.26
N THR A 138 11.69 18.61 5.73
CA THR A 138 11.07 19.64 6.57
C THR A 138 9.97 20.39 5.83
N ASP A 139 10.16 20.73 4.56
CA ASP A 139 9.16 21.44 3.76
C ASP A 139 7.92 20.55 3.55
N LEU A 140 8.12 19.27 3.29
CA LEU A 140 7.03 18.30 3.15
C LEU A 140 6.23 18.14 4.44
N ILE A 141 6.90 18.08 5.60
CA ILE A 141 6.25 18.04 6.91
C ILE A 141 5.40 19.30 7.11
N ASN A 142 5.96 20.48 6.88
CA ASN A 142 5.25 21.75 7.04
C ASN A 142 4.01 21.81 6.13
N VAL A 143 4.11 21.36 4.89
CA VAL A 143 2.97 21.31 3.96
C VAL A 143 1.91 20.32 4.44
N ALA A 144 2.33 19.13 4.91
CA ALA A 144 1.40 18.13 5.42
C ALA A 144 0.64 18.63 6.67
N GLU A 145 1.35 19.30 7.59
CA GLU A 145 0.75 19.92 8.79
C GLU A 145 -0.25 21.01 8.40
N ALA A 146 0.11 21.89 7.46
CA ALA A 146 -0.80 22.96 6.98
C ALA A 146 -2.06 22.40 6.31
N LEU A 147 -1.96 21.31 5.56
CA LEU A 147 -3.12 20.60 4.98
C LEU A 147 -4.01 20.00 6.07
N GLN A 148 -3.42 19.42 7.10
CA GLN A 148 -4.14 18.87 8.25
C GLN A 148 -4.87 19.94 9.04
N GLU A 149 -4.21 21.07 9.35
CA GLU A 149 -4.82 22.21 10.04
C GLU A 149 -5.99 22.81 9.24
N LYS A 150 -5.80 22.96 7.93
CA LYS A 150 -6.89 23.40 7.04
C LYS A 150 -8.10 22.47 7.11
N LYS A 151 -7.87 21.17 7.16
CA LYS A 151 -8.97 20.20 7.28
C LYS A 151 -9.70 20.33 8.61
N ILE A 152 -8.96 20.48 9.71
CA ILE A 152 -9.53 20.69 11.05
C ILE A 152 -10.38 21.97 11.06
N ALA A 153 -9.88 23.07 10.48
CA ALA A 153 -10.63 24.32 10.37
C ALA A 153 -11.94 24.15 9.58
N GLN A 154 -11.91 23.44 8.45
CA GLN A 154 -13.13 23.16 7.66
C GLN A 154 -14.17 22.35 8.44
N ILE A 155 -13.73 21.37 9.25
CA ILE A 155 -14.62 20.59 10.10
C ILE A 155 -15.23 21.50 11.18
N ALA A 156 -14.42 22.34 11.82
CA ALA A 156 -14.87 23.30 12.83
C ALA A 156 -15.90 24.29 12.26
N ASP A 157 -15.66 24.84 11.07
CA ASP A 157 -16.60 25.72 10.37
C ASP A 157 -17.93 25.01 10.07
N THR A 158 -17.86 23.77 9.63
CA THR A 158 -19.05 22.94 9.38
C THR A 158 -19.88 22.73 10.65
N ILE A 159 -19.24 22.41 11.77
CA ILE A 159 -19.90 22.24 13.07
C ILE A 159 -20.50 23.57 13.54
N PHE A 160 -19.76 24.65 13.40
CA PHE A 160 -20.24 25.99 13.76
C PHE A 160 -21.51 26.37 12.99
N HIS A 161 -21.52 26.20 11.68
CA HIS A 161 -22.70 26.48 10.86
C HIS A 161 -23.90 25.60 11.23
N LEU A 162 -23.68 24.31 11.50
CA LEU A 162 -24.75 23.41 11.92
C LEU A 162 -25.31 23.82 13.29
N SER A 163 -24.50 24.30 14.23
CA SER A 163 -24.95 24.72 15.55
C SER A 163 -25.76 26.02 15.51
N LEU A 164 -25.48 26.92 14.55
CA LEU A 164 -26.25 28.16 14.38
C LEU A 164 -27.65 27.95 13.78
N ILE A 165 -27.85 26.83 13.06
CA ILE A 165 -29.16 26.52 12.46
C ILE A 165 -30.14 25.98 13.52
N HIS A 166 -29.64 25.56 14.67
CA HIS A 166 -30.43 24.99 15.78
C HIS A 166 -30.64 25.95 16.95
N ILE A 167 -30.21 27.21 16.84
CA ILE A 167 -30.53 28.28 17.76
C ILE A 167 -31.61 29.16 17.14
#